data_ba2cf1369bd65069109282e0d688bac2
#
_entry.id   ba2cf1369bd65069109282e0d688bac2
#
_cell.length_a   1.000
_cell.length_b   1.000
_cell.length_c   1.000
_cell.angle_alpha   90.00
_cell.angle_beta   90.00
_cell.angle_gamma   90.00
#
_symmetry.space_group_name_H-M   'P 1'
#
loop_
_entity.id
_entity.type
_entity.pdbx_description
1 polymer ?
#
loop_
_entity_poly.entity_id
_entity_poly.type
_entity_poly.pdbx_seq_one_letter_code
_entity_poly.pdbx_strand_id
1 'polypeptide(L)'
;AYYCFCKKEELEGMKRVVAGKEISIYDKRCLKLSKEEVQRRLDAGEPHVIRFNMPTEGTTTFHDVIYGDITVNNEELEDLILIKSDGYPTYNFANVIDDHLMEITHVVRGNEYLSSAPKYNRIYEAFGWDIPVYVHCPLITDETHAKLSKRSGHSSYEDLLDQGFVSEAIVNYVAPVSYTHLRAHET
;
A
#
# COMPACT_ATOMS: atom_id res chain seq x y z
N ALA A 1 -14.89 -9.65 4.01
CA ALA A 1 -14.09 -9.47 5.22
C ALA A 1 -14.48 -10.52 6.26
N TYR A 2 -13.62 -10.77 7.26
CA TYR A 2 -13.85 -11.74 8.32
C TYR A 2 -13.10 -11.38 9.60
N TYR A 3 -13.55 -11.92 10.73
CA TYR A 3 -12.92 -11.74 12.03
C TYR A 3 -11.71 -12.66 12.20
N CYS A 4 -10.61 -12.11 12.71
CA CYS A 4 -9.39 -12.87 13.02
C CYS A 4 -9.04 -12.69 14.50
N PHE A 5 -8.96 -13.80 15.22
CA PHE A 5 -8.70 -13.86 16.66
C PHE A 5 -7.25 -14.30 16.98
N CYS A 6 -6.37 -14.38 15.98
CA CYS A 6 -4.98 -14.79 16.18
C CYS A 6 -4.22 -13.78 17.02
N LYS A 7 -3.44 -14.28 17.96
CA LYS A 7 -2.51 -13.47 18.75
C LYS A 7 -1.24 -13.19 17.95
N LYS A 8 -0.50 -12.17 18.36
CA LYS A 8 0.71 -11.73 17.67
C LYS A 8 1.75 -12.85 17.57
N GLU A 9 1.91 -13.61 18.65
CA GLU A 9 2.87 -14.72 18.73
C GLU A 9 2.55 -15.84 17.71
N GLU A 10 1.27 -16.06 17.42
CA GLU A 10 0.83 -17.05 16.42
C GLU A 10 1.13 -16.58 15.00
N LEU A 11 1.14 -15.26 14.76
CA LEU A 11 1.39 -14.67 13.45
C LEU A 11 2.88 -14.60 13.11
N GLU A 12 3.76 -14.41 14.11
CA GLU A 12 5.21 -14.29 13.92
C GLU A 12 5.85 -15.54 13.31
N GLY A 13 5.25 -16.71 13.49
CA GLY A 13 5.70 -17.98 12.91
C GLY A 13 5.16 -18.28 11.50
N MET A 14 4.28 -17.43 10.95
CA MET A 14 3.65 -17.69 9.65
C MET A 14 4.52 -17.15 8.52
N LYS A 15 5.25 -18.04 7.87
CA LYS A 15 6.07 -17.73 6.72
C LYS A 15 5.71 -18.65 5.55
N ARG A 16 5.69 -18.10 4.35
CA ARG A 16 5.47 -18.82 3.10
C ARG A 16 6.55 -18.45 2.10
N VAL A 17 7.00 -19.41 1.32
CA VAL A 17 7.90 -19.14 0.19
C VAL A 17 7.03 -18.95 -1.05
N VAL A 18 7.08 -17.74 -1.63
CA VAL A 18 6.41 -17.38 -2.87
C VAL A 18 7.45 -16.84 -3.83
N ALA A 19 7.50 -17.40 -5.04
CA ALA A 19 8.49 -17.03 -6.06
C ALA A 19 9.96 -17.04 -5.55
N GLY A 20 10.30 -17.98 -4.67
CA GLY A 20 11.64 -18.12 -4.07
C GLY A 20 11.97 -17.11 -2.96
N LYS A 21 11.03 -16.27 -2.56
CA LYS A 21 11.18 -15.33 -1.44
C LYS A 21 10.35 -15.77 -0.24
N GLU A 22 10.94 -15.70 0.95
CA GLU A 22 10.21 -15.93 2.19
C GLU A 22 9.40 -14.67 2.53
N ILE A 23 8.07 -14.79 2.53
CA ILE A 23 7.16 -13.71 2.89
C ILE A 23 6.29 -14.16 4.05
N SER A 24 5.93 -13.22 4.93
CA SER A 24 5.01 -13.47 6.03
C SER A 24 3.59 -13.27 5.51
N ILE A 25 2.90 -14.37 5.19
CA ILE A 25 1.51 -14.33 4.74
C ILE A 25 0.64 -15.08 5.75
N TYR A 26 -0.43 -14.42 6.17
CA TYR A 26 -1.44 -15.03 7.03
C TYR A 26 -2.12 -16.23 6.35
N ASP A 27 -2.23 -17.35 7.05
CA ASP A 27 -2.72 -18.63 6.52
C ASP A 27 -4.25 -18.76 6.43
N LYS A 28 -4.97 -17.71 6.71
CA LYS A 28 -6.45 -17.60 6.66
C LYS A 28 -7.18 -18.59 7.60
N ARG A 29 -6.52 -19.06 8.69
CA ARG A 29 -7.13 -20.04 9.59
C ARG A 29 -8.46 -19.58 10.19
N CYS A 30 -8.59 -18.29 10.53
CA CYS A 30 -9.83 -17.75 11.08
C CYS A 30 -10.95 -17.61 10.04
N LEU A 31 -10.66 -17.59 8.74
CA LEU A 31 -11.68 -17.63 7.68
C LEU A 31 -12.48 -18.94 7.69
N LYS A 32 -11.88 -20.01 8.23
CA LYS A 32 -12.49 -21.36 8.29
C LYS A 32 -13.35 -21.57 9.53
N LEU A 33 -13.41 -20.61 10.46
CA LEU A 33 -14.25 -20.70 11.65
C LEU A 33 -15.74 -20.69 11.25
N SER A 34 -16.55 -21.47 11.94
CA SER A 34 -18.01 -21.44 11.76
C SER A 34 -18.58 -20.12 12.28
N LYS A 35 -19.75 -19.73 11.78
CA LYS A 35 -20.43 -18.52 12.23
C LYS A 35 -20.76 -18.57 13.73
N GLU A 36 -21.11 -19.73 14.24
CA GLU A 36 -21.42 -19.97 15.66
C GLU A 36 -20.17 -19.76 16.52
N GLU A 37 -19.01 -20.28 16.07
CA GLU A 37 -17.74 -20.10 16.78
C GLU A 37 -17.28 -18.65 16.78
N VAL A 38 -17.43 -17.96 15.66
CA VAL A 38 -17.13 -16.51 15.56
C VAL A 38 -18.02 -15.73 16.54
N GLN A 39 -19.34 -16.00 16.55
CA GLN A 39 -20.27 -15.32 17.43
C GLN A 39 -19.96 -15.60 18.90
N ARG A 40 -19.68 -16.85 19.26
CA ARG A 40 -19.30 -17.22 20.62
C ARG A 40 -18.08 -16.45 21.13
N ARG A 41 -17.05 -16.27 20.28
CA ARG A 41 -15.84 -15.51 20.63
C ARG A 41 -16.09 -14.02 20.74
N LEU A 42 -16.94 -13.46 19.87
CA LEU A 42 -17.37 -12.06 19.96
C LEU A 42 -18.16 -11.80 21.25
N ASP A 43 -19.11 -12.67 21.60
CA ASP A 43 -19.90 -12.57 22.84
C ASP A 43 -19.03 -12.71 24.09
N ALA A 44 -17.95 -13.48 24.01
CA ALA A 44 -16.94 -13.59 25.07
C ALA A 44 -16.00 -12.36 25.17
N GLY A 45 -16.13 -11.38 24.27
CA GLY A 45 -15.28 -10.20 24.23
C GLY A 45 -13.83 -10.51 23.84
N GLU A 46 -13.57 -11.61 23.10
CA GLU A 46 -12.23 -11.98 22.69
C GLU A 46 -11.64 -10.92 21.74
N PRO A 47 -10.41 -10.41 22.00
CA PRO A 47 -9.77 -9.45 21.13
C PRO A 47 -9.63 -9.99 19.70
N HIS A 48 -10.00 -9.17 18.72
CA HIS A 48 -9.99 -9.56 17.32
C HIS A 48 -9.66 -8.37 16.41
N VAL A 49 -9.30 -8.70 15.16
CA VAL A 49 -9.19 -7.74 14.08
C VAL A 49 -10.13 -8.15 12.94
N ILE A 50 -10.47 -7.21 12.06
CA ILE A 50 -11.20 -7.52 10.83
C ILE A 50 -10.20 -7.53 9.68
N ARG A 51 -10.17 -8.64 8.93
CA ARG A 51 -9.32 -8.79 7.75
C ARG A 51 -10.13 -8.77 6.46
N PHE A 52 -9.50 -8.25 5.42
CA PHE A 52 -9.97 -8.40 4.05
C PHE A 52 -9.57 -9.79 3.53
N ASN A 53 -10.51 -10.53 2.97
CA ASN A 53 -10.24 -11.81 2.34
C ASN A 53 -9.72 -11.60 0.91
N MET A 54 -8.40 -11.52 0.74
CA MET A 54 -7.78 -11.41 -0.57
C MET A 54 -7.97 -12.68 -1.39
N PRO A 55 -8.18 -12.58 -2.71
CA PRO A 55 -8.14 -13.75 -3.59
C PRO A 55 -6.75 -14.40 -3.55
N THR A 56 -6.69 -15.71 -3.68
CA THR A 56 -5.43 -16.48 -3.69
C THR A 56 -5.06 -16.98 -5.08
N GLU A 57 -6.01 -16.98 -6.00
CA GLU A 57 -5.83 -17.46 -7.37
C GLU A 57 -5.88 -16.30 -8.38
N GLY A 58 -5.21 -16.49 -9.52
CA GLY A 58 -5.18 -15.51 -10.59
C GLY A 58 -4.24 -14.34 -10.31
N THR A 59 -4.47 -13.24 -11.00
CA THR A 59 -3.64 -12.03 -10.96
C THR A 59 -4.48 -10.78 -10.71
N THR A 60 -3.83 -9.75 -10.21
CA THR A 60 -4.38 -8.39 -10.14
C THR A 60 -3.52 -7.48 -10.99
N THR A 61 -4.14 -6.83 -11.99
CA THR A 61 -3.48 -5.86 -12.85
C THR A 61 -4.03 -4.47 -12.57
N PHE A 62 -3.17 -3.47 -12.52
CA PHE A 62 -3.57 -2.06 -12.48
C PHE A 62 -2.67 -1.24 -13.38
N HIS A 63 -3.20 -0.10 -13.83
CA HIS A 63 -2.46 0.86 -14.65
C HIS A 63 -1.90 1.98 -13.79
N ASP A 64 -0.60 2.25 -13.96
CA ASP A 64 0.07 3.41 -13.39
C ASP A 64 0.54 4.33 -14.52
N VAL A 65 0.33 5.64 -14.37
CA VAL A 65 0.65 6.62 -15.42
C VAL A 65 2.15 6.63 -15.78
N ILE A 66 3.02 6.33 -14.81
CA ILE A 66 4.47 6.35 -15.01
C ILE A 66 5.02 4.96 -15.35
N TYR A 67 4.56 3.93 -14.66
CA TYR A 67 5.08 2.57 -14.79
C TYR A 67 4.29 1.67 -15.75
N GLY A 68 3.15 2.16 -16.28
CA GLY A 68 2.29 1.36 -17.16
C GLY A 68 1.54 0.27 -16.42
N ASP A 69 1.22 -0.83 -17.11
CA ASP A 69 0.47 -1.94 -16.55
C ASP A 69 1.34 -2.80 -15.64
N ILE A 70 0.92 -2.92 -14.39
CA ILE A 70 1.60 -3.71 -13.36
C ILE A 70 0.69 -4.87 -12.97
N THR A 71 1.20 -6.08 -13.10
CA THR A 71 0.49 -7.32 -12.76
C THR A 71 1.20 -8.03 -11.63
N VAL A 72 0.45 -8.42 -10.61
CA VAL A 72 0.93 -9.22 -9.48
C VAL A 72 0.11 -10.50 -9.33
N ASN A 73 0.73 -11.59 -8.88
CA ASN A 73 0.01 -12.80 -8.53
C ASN A 73 -0.77 -12.60 -7.24
N ASN A 74 -2.02 -13.04 -7.21
CA ASN A 74 -2.86 -12.88 -6.02
C ASN A 74 -2.33 -13.67 -4.82
N GLU A 75 -1.59 -14.75 -5.03
CA GLU A 75 -0.92 -15.50 -3.95
C GLU A 75 0.12 -14.69 -3.16
N GLU A 76 0.62 -13.59 -3.74
CA GLU A 76 1.56 -12.66 -3.10
C GLU A 76 0.84 -11.59 -2.26
N LEU A 77 -0.49 -11.48 -2.41
CA LEU A 77 -1.31 -10.52 -1.67
C LEU A 77 -1.72 -11.12 -0.32
N GLU A 78 -1.34 -10.44 0.75
CA GLU A 78 -1.76 -10.83 2.10
C GLU A 78 -3.15 -10.29 2.45
N ASP A 79 -3.87 -10.97 3.34
CA ASP A 79 -5.12 -10.49 3.91
C ASP A 79 -4.84 -9.28 4.81
N LEU A 80 -5.15 -8.10 4.30
CA LEU A 80 -4.98 -6.85 5.04
C LEU A 80 -5.84 -6.82 6.31
N ILE A 81 -5.29 -6.29 7.38
CA ILE A 81 -6.13 -5.86 8.51
C ILE A 81 -6.83 -4.57 8.08
N LEU A 82 -8.15 -4.57 8.11
CA LEU A 82 -8.99 -3.40 7.86
C LEU A 82 -9.20 -2.62 9.15
N ILE A 83 -9.67 -3.31 10.20
CA ILE A 83 -9.95 -2.74 11.51
C ILE A 83 -9.08 -3.43 12.55
N LYS A 84 -8.40 -2.65 13.36
CA LYS A 84 -7.56 -3.10 14.48
C LYS A 84 -8.41 -3.52 15.67
N SER A 85 -7.80 -4.20 16.64
CA SER A 85 -8.46 -4.64 17.87
C SER A 85 -8.95 -3.50 18.78
N ASP A 86 -8.45 -2.29 18.58
CA ASP A 86 -8.89 -1.07 19.24
C ASP A 86 -10.11 -0.41 18.55
N GLY A 87 -10.64 -1.02 17.47
CA GLY A 87 -11.76 -0.52 16.69
C GLY A 87 -11.41 0.53 15.63
N TYR A 88 -10.15 0.98 15.56
CA TYR A 88 -9.73 1.94 14.55
C TYR A 88 -9.31 1.27 13.24
N PRO A 89 -9.56 1.90 12.08
CA PRO A 89 -9.09 1.40 10.80
C PRO A 89 -7.56 1.44 10.72
N THR A 90 -7.00 0.55 9.90
CA THR A 90 -5.61 0.69 9.46
C THR A 90 -5.50 1.78 8.40
N TYR A 91 -4.28 2.32 8.22
CA TYR A 91 -4.02 3.26 7.13
C TYR A 91 -4.46 2.71 5.77
N ASN A 92 -4.17 1.44 5.49
CA ASN A 92 -4.49 0.80 4.22
C ASN A 92 -6.00 0.70 3.93
N PHE A 93 -6.84 0.75 4.95
CA PHE A 93 -8.29 0.78 4.77
C PHE A 93 -8.81 2.21 4.76
N ALA A 94 -8.32 3.04 5.69
CA ALA A 94 -8.77 4.43 5.82
C ALA A 94 -8.51 5.24 4.54
N ASN A 95 -7.32 5.09 3.91
CA ASN A 95 -6.99 5.83 2.70
C ASN A 95 -7.96 5.54 1.54
N VAL A 96 -8.39 4.29 1.36
CA VAL A 96 -9.37 3.93 0.31
C VAL A 96 -10.73 4.57 0.57
N ILE A 97 -11.17 4.56 1.84
CA ILE A 97 -12.44 5.17 2.24
C ILE A 97 -12.40 6.69 2.07
N ASP A 98 -11.31 7.31 2.56
CA ASP A 98 -11.13 8.76 2.50
C ASP A 98 -11.02 9.24 1.04
N ASP A 99 -10.22 8.56 0.21
CA ASP A 99 -10.05 8.89 -1.20
C ASP A 99 -11.40 8.82 -1.94
N HIS A 100 -12.20 7.79 -1.68
CA HIS A 100 -13.53 7.67 -2.28
C HIS A 100 -14.48 8.77 -1.79
N LEU A 101 -14.58 8.99 -0.47
CA LEU A 101 -15.50 9.98 0.10
C LEU A 101 -15.10 11.43 -0.21
N MET A 102 -13.82 11.68 -0.46
CA MET A 102 -13.28 12.97 -0.88
C MET A 102 -13.28 13.15 -2.41
N GLU A 103 -13.80 12.18 -3.14
CA GLU A 103 -13.88 12.19 -4.62
C GLU A 103 -12.50 12.38 -5.28
N ILE A 104 -11.46 11.75 -4.72
CA ILE A 104 -10.09 11.79 -5.25
C ILE A 104 -10.05 11.07 -6.58
N THR A 105 -9.67 11.78 -7.64
CA THR A 105 -9.55 11.24 -8.98
C THR A 105 -8.17 10.71 -9.32
N HIS A 106 -7.12 11.26 -8.71
CA HIS A 106 -5.72 10.92 -8.95
C HIS A 106 -4.97 10.78 -7.62
N VAL A 107 -4.29 9.65 -7.43
CA VAL A 107 -3.42 9.38 -6.28
C VAL A 107 -1.98 9.52 -6.72
N VAL A 108 -1.34 10.63 -6.34
CA VAL A 108 0.07 10.93 -6.63
C VAL A 108 0.90 10.67 -5.36
N ARG A 109 1.84 9.72 -5.42
CA ARG A 109 2.65 9.33 -4.24
C ARG A 109 3.95 8.65 -4.64
N GLY A 110 4.82 8.34 -3.68
CA GLY A 110 6.08 7.66 -3.93
C GLY A 110 5.89 6.21 -4.38
N ASN A 111 6.85 5.69 -5.14
CA ASN A 111 6.80 4.33 -5.71
C ASN A 111 6.89 3.21 -4.66
N GLU A 112 7.21 3.52 -3.40
CA GLU A 112 7.15 2.55 -2.29
C GLU A 112 5.74 1.98 -2.08
N TYR A 113 4.70 2.63 -2.59
CA TYR A 113 3.31 2.18 -2.52
C TYR A 113 2.87 1.32 -3.72
N LEU A 114 3.72 1.12 -4.74
CA LEU A 114 3.40 0.27 -5.89
C LEU A 114 2.96 -1.13 -5.48
N SER A 115 3.63 -1.73 -4.49
CA SER A 115 3.28 -3.06 -3.98
C SER A 115 1.97 -3.11 -3.19
N SER A 116 1.47 -1.95 -2.75
CA SER A 116 0.21 -1.84 -2.00
C SER A 116 -0.99 -1.54 -2.89
N ALA A 117 -0.78 -0.90 -4.04
CA ALA A 117 -1.85 -0.51 -4.96
C ALA A 117 -2.78 -1.68 -5.36
N PRO A 118 -2.30 -2.90 -5.68
CA PRO A 118 -3.16 -4.03 -5.98
C PRO A 118 -4.13 -4.38 -4.84
N LYS A 119 -3.66 -4.23 -3.59
CA LYS A 119 -4.46 -4.51 -2.39
C LYS A 119 -5.58 -3.48 -2.23
N TYR A 120 -5.31 -2.22 -2.52
CA TYR A 120 -6.31 -1.14 -2.48
C TYR A 120 -7.37 -1.33 -3.55
N ASN A 121 -6.97 -1.71 -4.77
CA ASN A 121 -7.90 -1.98 -5.86
C ASN A 121 -8.92 -3.05 -5.48
N ARG A 122 -8.49 -4.10 -4.78
CA ARG A 122 -9.40 -5.14 -4.29
C ARG A 122 -10.42 -4.61 -3.28
N ILE A 123 -10.06 -3.57 -2.51
CA ILE A 123 -11.01 -2.92 -1.58
C ILE A 123 -12.00 -2.07 -2.38
N TYR A 124 -11.54 -1.25 -3.35
CA TYR A 124 -12.43 -0.49 -4.24
C TYR A 124 -13.42 -1.40 -4.96
N GLU A 125 -12.93 -2.48 -5.56
CA GLU A 125 -13.75 -3.48 -6.26
C GLU A 125 -14.80 -4.12 -5.34
N ALA A 126 -14.43 -4.44 -4.08
CA ALA A 126 -15.34 -5.04 -3.12
C ALA A 126 -16.49 -4.11 -2.71
N PHE A 127 -16.29 -2.79 -2.77
CA PHE A 127 -17.33 -1.79 -2.57
C PHE A 127 -18.07 -1.42 -3.86
N GLY A 128 -17.59 -1.86 -5.03
CA GLY A 128 -18.13 -1.44 -6.32
C GLY A 128 -17.82 0.01 -6.66
N TRP A 129 -16.72 0.53 -6.16
CA TRP A 129 -16.26 1.89 -6.38
C TRP A 129 -15.27 2.00 -7.54
N ASP A 130 -15.23 3.15 -8.17
CA ASP A 130 -14.23 3.45 -9.19
C ASP A 130 -12.84 3.56 -8.56
N ILE A 131 -11.85 3.00 -9.26
CA ILE A 131 -10.45 3.05 -8.84
C ILE A 131 -9.85 4.37 -9.35
N PRO A 132 -9.18 5.17 -8.49
CA PRO A 132 -8.54 6.40 -8.92
C PRO A 132 -7.35 6.12 -9.87
N VAL A 133 -6.96 7.13 -10.63
CA VAL A 133 -5.75 7.07 -11.45
C VAL A 133 -4.52 7.10 -10.55
N TYR A 134 -3.60 6.14 -10.72
CA TYR A 134 -2.35 6.09 -9.97
C TYR A 134 -1.20 6.77 -10.70
N VAL A 135 -0.45 7.57 -9.96
CA VAL A 135 0.80 8.20 -10.40
C VAL A 135 1.86 7.96 -9.31
N HIS A 136 2.65 6.91 -9.46
CA HIS A 136 3.72 6.63 -8.50
C HIS A 136 5.02 7.31 -8.97
N CYS A 137 5.43 8.35 -8.22
CA CYS A 137 6.66 9.08 -8.52
C CYS A 137 7.90 8.27 -8.13
N PRO A 138 8.97 8.29 -8.95
CA PRO A 138 10.24 7.68 -8.60
C PRO A 138 10.85 8.33 -7.35
N LEU A 139 11.74 7.59 -6.69
CA LEU A 139 12.46 8.11 -5.52
C LEU A 139 13.51 9.14 -5.97
N ILE A 140 13.68 10.19 -5.17
CA ILE A 140 14.84 11.06 -5.26
C ILE A 140 15.97 10.37 -4.49
N THR A 141 17.08 10.14 -5.15
CA THR A 141 18.26 9.43 -4.62
C THR A 141 19.49 10.33 -4.62
N ASP A 142 20.44 9.98 -3.77
CA ASP A 142 21.79 10.54 -3.83
C ASP A 142 22.64 9.88 -4.94
N GLU A 143 23.91 10.28 -5.03
CA GLU A 143 24.88 9.74 -6.01
C GLU A 143 25.13 8.23 -5.85
N THR A 144 24.83 7.66 -4.67
CA THR A 144 24.97 6.24 -4.38
C THR A 144 23.69 5.45 -4.67
N HIS A 145 22.65 6.10 -5.25
CA HIS A 145 21.30 5.57 -5.44
C HIS A 145 20.56 5.24 -4.14
N ALA A 146 21.00 5.76 -3.00
CA ALA A 146 20.30 5.64 -1.76
C ALA A 146 19.17 6.69 -1.67
N LYS A 147 17.99 6.27 -1.18
CA LYS A 147 16.84 7.17 -1.00
C LYS A 147 17.22 8.34 -0.09
N LEU A 148 17.03 9.57 -0.57
CA LEU A 148 17.11 10.75 0.28
C LEU A 148 16.06 10.67 1.38
N SER A 149 16.48 10.86 2.63
CA SER A 149 15.59 10.80 3.79
C SER A 149 15.94 11.89 4.80
N LYS A 150 14.95 12.37 5.56
CA LYS A 150 15.18 13.33 6.65
C LYS A 150 16.21 12.86 7.68
N ARG A 151 16.46 11.54 7.77
CA ARG A 151 17.44 10.94 8.69
C ARG A 151 18.88 11.04 8.16
N SER A 152 19.06 11.24 6.88
CA SER A 152 20.40 11.44 6.25
C SER A 152 20.88 12.90 6.31
N GLY A 153 20.08 13.81 6.86
CA GLY A 153 20.54 15.12 7.30
C GLY A 153 20.68 16.20 6.22
N HIS A 154 20.25 15.98 4.97
CA HIS A 154 20.44 16.96 3.90
C HIS A 154 19.38 16.85 2.77
N SER A 155 18.11 16.59 3.11
CA SER A 155 17.13 16.26 2.08
C SER A 155 15.78 16.99 2.19
N SER A 156 15.63 17.89 3.15
CA SER A 156 14.45 18.76 3.19
C SER A 156 14.65 19.95 2.24
N TYR A 157 13.54 20.58 1.88
CA TYR A 157 13.59 21.81 1.09
C TYR A 157 14.42 22.90 1.81
N GLU A 158 14.26 23.01 3.11
CA GLU A 158 14.99 23.95 3.97
C GLU A 158 16.49 23.64 3.97
N ASP A 159 16.89 22.37 4.08
CA ASP A 159 18.30 21.98 4.02
C ASP A 159 18.94 22.37 2.69
N LEU A 160 18.21 22.27 1.57
CA LEU A 160 18.71 22.68 0.26
C LEU A 160 18.85 24.19 0.14
N LEU A 161 17.93 24.96 0.72
CA LEU A 161 18.05 26.44 0.80
C LEU A 161 19.27 26.85 1.63
N ASP A 162 19.50 26.19 2.76
CA ASP A 162 20.65 26.46 3.65
C ASP A 162 21.99 26.13 2.97
N GLN A 163 21.99 25.17 2.04
CA GLN A 163 23.14 24.85 1.18
C GLN A 163 23.33 25.86 0.03
N GLY A 164 22.44 26.85 -0.09
CA GLY A 164 22.52 27.93 -1.08
C GLY A 164 21.84 27.65 -2.41
N PHE A 165 21.06 26.57 -2.52
CA PHE A 165 20.23 26.35 -3.70
C PHE A 165 19.05 27.32 -3.70
N VAL A 166 18.77 27.94 -4.85
CA VAL A 166 17.61 28.84 -5.00
C VAL A 166 16.32 28.02 -5.21
N SER A 167 15.20 28.51 -4.73
CA SER A 167 13.90 27.82 -4.78
C SER A 167 13.52 27.33 -6.17
N GLU A 168 13.74 28.16 -7.20
CA GLU A 168 13.43 27.84 -8.58
C GLU A 168 14.27 26.67 -9.11
N ALA A 169 15.54 26.57 -8.71
CA ALA A 169 16.41 25.46 -9.09
C ALA A 169 15.96 24.17 -8.44
N ILE A 170 15.57 24.21 -7.15
CA ILE A 170 15.05 23.04 -6.44
C ILE A 170 13.76 22.55 -7.10
N VAL A 171 12.80 23.42 -7.37
CA VAL A 171 11.54 23.09 -8.03
C VAL A 171 11.80 22.52 -9.44
N ASN A 172 12.65 23.17 -10.23
CA ASN A 172 13.00 22.71 -11.57
C ASN A 172 13.73 21.37 -11.58
N TYR A 173 14.49 21.04 -10.52
CA TYR A 173 15.14 19.75 -10.38
C TYR A 173 14.15 18.64 -9.99
N VAL A 174 13.22 18.93 -9.08
CA VAL A 174 12.24 17.97 -8.60
C VAL A 174 11.12 17.74 -9.63
N ALA A 175 10.71 18.78 -10.37
CA ALA A 175 9.65 18.67 -11.37
C ALA A 175 9.92 17.61 -12.46
N PRO A 176 11.13 17.48 -13.06
CA PRO A 176 11.42 16.42 -14.04
C PRO A 176 11.36 15.01 -13.45
N VAL A 177 11.64 14.83 -12.18
CA VAL A 177 11.53 13.49 -11.52
C VAL A 177 10.09 12.99 -11.58
N SER A 178 9.13 13.92 -11.51
CA SER A 178 7.69 13.61 -11.68
C SER A 178 7.22 13.68 -13.14
N TYR A 179 8.05 14.20 -14.07
CA TYR A 179 7.64 14.61 -15.42
C TYR A 179 8.47 14.03 -16.57
N THR A 180 9.46 13.18 -16.29
CA THR A 180 10.39 12.68 -17.32
C THR A 180 9.74 11.88 -18.45
N HIS A 181 8.53 11.40 -18.27
CA HIS A 181 7.82 10.65 -19.32
C HIS A 181 7.13 11.52 -20.38
N LEU A 182 6.87 12.81 -20.13
CA LEU A 182 6.16 13.67 -21.08
C LEU A 182 7.09 14.33 -22.10
N ARG A 183 8.40 14.40 -21.88
CA ARG A 183 9.36 14.99 -22.84
C ARG A 183 10.01 14.01 -23.82
N ALA A 184 9.85 12.70 -23.62
CA ALA A 184 10.43 11.70 -24.52
C ALA A 184 9.67 11.55 -25.87
N HIS A 185 8.55 12.24 -26.04
CA HIS A 185 7.73 12.18 -27.24
C HIS A 185 7.73 13.46 -28.09
N GLU A 186 8.52 14.48 -27.72
CA GLU A 186 8.59 15.77 -28.45
C GLU A 186 9.93 16.03 -29.16
N THR A 187 10.74 15.01 -29.42
CA THR A 187 11.93 15.12 -30.31
C THR A 187 11.89 14.09 -31.42
#